data_107416e1989d484911b3eda9a373af8b
#
_entry.id   107416e1989d484911b3eda9a373af8b
#
_cell.length_a   1.000
_cell.length_b   1.000
_cell.length_c   1.000
_cell.angle_alpha   90.00
_cell.angle_beta   90.00
_cell.angle_gamma   90.00
#
_symmetry.space_group_name_H-M   'P 1'
#
loop_
_entity.id
_entity.type
_entity.pdbx_description
1 polymer ?
#
loop_
_entity_poly.entity_id
_entity_poly.type
_entity_poly.pdbx_seq_one_letter_code
_entity_poly.pdbx_strand_id
1 'polypeptide(L)'
;ILVGLFAVQRRGTGAVGKVFGPVMMVWFGTIAMLGLWHILDSPGIIKSVNPYYAIHFFGHESTKAFLSLGSIFLVVTGGEALYADMGHFGRRPIVLGWYGMVLPSLLLNYWGQGAFLIGHPEDVHSVFFRMVPGSLLLPVVVLATCATVIASQALITGVFSLTAQAVKLDYLPRIKILHTSQSQEGQIYVPLVNWLLMVACVGLVLGFRSSSNL
;
A
#
# COMPACT_ATOMS: atom_id res chain seq x y z
N ILE A 1 15.77 0.76 -8.00
CA ILE A 1 14.48 1.49 -7.92
C ILE A 1 14.48 2.42 -6.72
N LEU A 2 14.69 1.96 -5.48
CA LEU A 2 14.63 2.74 -4.23
C LEU A 2 15.49 4.02 -4.28
N VAL A 3 16.78 3.90 -4.55
CA VAL A 3 17.70 5.04 -4.65
C VAL A 3 17.24 6.04 -5.73
N GLY A 4 16.75 5.53 -6.86
CA GLY A 4 16.20 6.37 -7.94
C GLY A 4 14.98 7.16 -7.49
N LEU A 5 14.07 6.56 -6.71
CA LEU A 5 12.89 7.23 -6.15
C LEU A 5 13.28 8.43 -5.28
N PHE A 6 14.23 8.24 -4.36
CA PHE A 6 14.69 9.31 -3.47
C PHE A 6 15.51 10.40 -4.21
N ALA A 7 16.25 10.03 -5.25
CA ALA A 7 17.02 10.99 -6.04
C ALA A 7 16.13 11.93 -6.88
N VAL A 8 15.00 11.45 -7.38
CA VAL A 8 14.08 12.23 -8.21
C VAL A 8 13.18 13.16 -7.38
N GLN A 9 13.04 12.96 -6.05
CA GLN A 9 12.16 13.75 -5.17
C GLN A 9 12.40 15.27 -5.30
N ARG A 10 13.65 15.69 -5.46
CA ARG A 10 14.01 17.11 -5.59
C ARG A 10 13.39 17.79 -6.81
N ARG A 11 13.07 17.04 -7.88
CA ARG A 11 12.48 17.59 -9.12
C ARG A 11 10.98 17.76 -9.06
N GLY A 12 10.34 17.27 -7.98
CA GLY A 12 8.89 17.26 -7.83
C GLY A 12 8.21 16.14 -8.64
N THR A 13 7.03 15.73 -8.21
CA THR A 13 6.26 14.61 -8.82
C THR A 13 5.11 15.08 -9.69
N GLY A 14 4.93 16.41 -9.89
CA GLY A 14 3.76 16.98 -10.52
C GLY A 14 3.50 16.52 -11.97
N ALA A 15 4.55 16.36 -12.76
CA ALA A 15 4.40 15.90 -14.16
C ALA A 15 4.02 14.41 -14.24
N VAL A 16 4.56 13.58 -13.33
CA VAL A 16 4.33 12.13 -13.29
C VAL A 16 3.01 11.79 -12.60
N GLY A 17 2.55 12.66 -11.68
CA GLY A 17 1.33 12.45 -10.89
C GLY A 17 0.05 12.28 -11.73
N LYS A 18 -0.02 12.88 -12.92
CA LYS A 18 -1.17 12.71 -13.83
C LYS A 18 -1.36 11.28 -14.32
N VAL A 19 -0.29 10.49 -14.38
CA VAL A 19 -0.32 9.09 -14.80
C VAL A 19 -0.67 8.15 -13.64
N PHE A 20 -0.46 8.58 -12.40
CA PHE A 20 -0.67 7.75 -11.22
C PHE A 20 -2.12 7.29 -11.07
N GLY A 21 -3.09 8.20 -11.26
CA GLY A 21 -4.50 7.86 -11.16
C GLY A 21 -4.92 6.72 -12.10
N PRO A 22 -4.73 6.86 -13.42
CA PRO A 22 -5.03 5.80 -14.38
C PRO A 22 -4.33 4.47 -14.08
N VAL A 23 -3.05 4.49 -13.73
CA VAL A 23 -2.30 3.26 -13.37
C VAL A 23 -2.92 2.59 -12.15
N MET A 24 -3.25 3.34 -11.10
CA MET A 24 -3.89 2.80 -9.92
C MET A 24 -5.30 2.29 -10.17
N MET A 25 -6.07 2.92 -11.06
CA MET A 25 -7.38 2.40 -11.49
C MET A 25 -7.24 1.04 -12.17
N VAL A 26 -6.29 0.89 -13.07
CA VAL A 26 -6.00 -0.40 -13.72
C VAL A 26 -5.53 -1.43 -12.70
N TRP A 27 -4.67 -1.04 -11.75
CA TRP A 27 -4.22 -1.92 -10.67
C TRP A 27 -5.37 -2.45 -9.82
N PHE A 28 -6.21 -1.55 -9.27
CA PHE A 28 -7.35 -1.96 -8.44
C PHE A 28 -8.37 -2.78 -9.22
N GLY A 29 -8.63 -2.45 -10.49
CA GLY A 29 -9.45 -3.27 -11.38
C GLY A 29 -8.89 -4.67 -11.59
N THR A 30 -7.58 -4.78 -11.80
CA THR A 30 -6.89 -6.07 -12.01
C THR A 30 -6.98 -6.96 -10.77
N ILE A 31 -6.67 -6.44 -9.58
CA ILE A 31 -6.73 -7.24 -8.35
C ILE A 31 -8.17 -7.64 -7.99
N ALA A 32 -9.15 -6.76 -8.27
CA ALA A 32 -10.56 -7.06 -8.08
C ALA A 32 -11.03 -8.20 -9.02
N MET A 33 -10.67 -8.14 -10.30
CA MET A 33 -11.03 -9.17 -11.28
C MET A 33 -10.39 -10.52 -10.95
N LEU A 34 -9.11 -10.54 -10.60
CA LEU A 34 -8.43 -11.76 -10.17
C LEU A 34 -9.08 -12.35 -8.91
N GLY A 35 -9.39 -11.49 -7.94
CA GLY A 35 -10.06 -11.91 -6.72
C GLY A 35 -11.44 -12.50 -7.00
N LEU A 36 -12.25 -11.80 -7.81
CA LEU A 36 -13.59 -12.25 -8.17
C LEU A 36 -13.56 -13.60 -8.91
N TRP A 37 -12.64 -13.79 -9.82
CA TRP A 37 -12.47 -15.06 -10.54
C TRP A 37 -12.33 -16.22 -9.56
N HIS A 38 -11.37 -16.16 -8.63
CA HIS A 38 -11.14 -17.25 -7.67
C HIS A 38 -12.27 -17.42 -6.64
N ILE A 39 -12.99 -16.33 -6.31
CA ILE A 39 -14.19 -16.44 -5.47
C ILE A 39 -15.27 -17.26 -6.19
N LEU A 40 -15.44 -17.06 -7.51
CA LEU A 40 -16.43 -17.82 -8.31
C LEU A 40 -16.05 -19.31 -8.40
N ASP A 41 -14.75 -19.62 -8.45
CA ASP A 41 -14.26 -21.02 -8.43
C ASP A 41 -14.47 -21.67 -7.07
N SER A 42 -14.37 -20.93 -5.97
CA SER A 42 -14.52 -21.45 -4.61
C SER A 42 -15.41 -20.53 -3.75
N PRO A 43 -16.74 -20.48 -3.99
CA PRO A 43 -17.64 -19.55 -3.34
C PRO A 43 -17.80 -19.78 -1.83
N GLY A 44 -17.33 -20.92 -1.32
CA GLY A 44 -17.31 -21.23 0.10
C GLY A 44 -16.55 -20.24 0.96
N ILE A 45 -15.64 -19.45 0.39
CA ILE A 45 -14.88 -18.41 1.10
C ILE A 45 -15.79 -17.30 1.68
N ILE A 46 -16.94 -17.04 1.06
CA ILE A 46 -17.90 -16.03 1.53
C ILE A 46 -18.38 -16.31 2.96
N LYS A 47 -18.36 -17.58 3.39
CA LYS A 47 -18.66 -17.95 4.78
C LYS A 47 -17.73 -17.28 5.79
N SER A 48 -16.53 -16.86 5.38
CA SER A 48 -15.57 -16.15 6.23
C SER A 48 -16.07 -14.78 6.72
N VAL A 49 -17.12 -14.21 6.11
CA VAL A 49 -17.80 -13.01 6.60
C VAL A 49 -18.49 -13.26 7.96
N ASN A 50 -18.83 -14.51 8.27
CA ASN A 50 -19.42 -14.86 9.55
C ASN A 50 -18.39 -14.75 10.69
N PRO A 51 -18.58 -13.85 11.68
CA PRO A 51 -17.64 -13.63 12.77
C PRO A 51 -17.39 -14.87 13.63
N TYR A 52 -18.28 -15.87 13.56
CA TYR A 52 -18.12 -17.15 14.26
C TYR A 52 -16.76 -17.81 13.93
N TYR A 53 -16.31 -17.79 12.67
CA TYR A 53 -15.05 -18.40 12.28
C TYR A 53 -13.83 -17.68 12.89
N ALA A 54 -13.90 -16.36 13.00
CA ALA A 54 -12.86 -15.58 13.66
C ALA A 54 -12.82 -15.90 15.17
N ILE A 55 -13.97 -15.89 15.84
CA ILE A 55 -14.09 -16.20 17.29
C ILE A 55 -13.60 -17.62 17.56
N HIS A 56 -13.97 -18.58 16.73
CA HIS A 56 -13.56 -19.96 16.86
C HIS A 56 -12.02 -20.10 16.67
N PHE A 57 -11.44 -19.43 15.69
CA PHE A 57 -10.00 -19.41 15.47
C PHE A 57 -9.22 -18.86 16.68
N PHE A 58 -9.67 -17.74 17.24
CA PHE A 58 -9.06 -17.15 18.45
C PHE A 58 -9.20 -18.06 19.68
N GLY A 59 -10.28 -18.81 19.78
CA GLY A 59 -10.53 -19.71 20.91
C GLY A 59 -9.70 -20.98 20.88
N HIS A 60 -9.38 -21.49 19.69
CA HIS A 60 -8.66 -22.78 19.53
C HIS A 60 -7.16 -22.64 19.28
N GLU A 61 -6.75 -21.61 18.54
CA GLU A 61 -5.37 -21.37 18.12
C GLU A 61 -4.82 -20.06 18.67
N SER A 62 -4.97 -19.80 19.96
CA SER A 62 -4.70 -18.50 20.61
C SER A 62 -3.35 -17.89 20.25
N THR A 63 -2.26 -18.67 20.23
CA THR A 63 -0.91 -18.17 19.91
C THR A 63 -0.79 -17.78 18.43
N LYS A 64 -1.29 -18.63 17.52
CA LYS A 64 -1.26 -18.34 16.08
C LYS A 64 -2.17 -17.16 15.74
N ALA A 65 -3.35 -17.11 16.36
CA ALA A 65 -4.30 -16.01 16.22
C ALA A 65 -3.69 -14.69 16.69
N PHE A 66 -3.01 -14.68 17.84
CA PHE A 66 -2.32 -13.49 18.34
C PHE A 66 -1.21 -12.99 17.40
N LEU A 67 -0.37 -13.90 16.88
CA LEU A 67 0.66 -13.57 15.90
C LEU A 67 0.06 -13.03 14.59
N SER A 68 -1.07 -13.62 14.16
CA SER A 68 -1.80 -13.16 12.97
C SER A 68 -2.33 -11.73 13.12
N LEU A 69 -2.66 -11.28 14.34
CA LEU A 69 -3.06 -9.89 14.59
C LEU A 69 -1.97 -8.89 14.22
N GLY A 70 -0.70 -9.22 14.43
CA GLY A 70 0.43 -8.38 14.00
C GLY A 70 0.43 -8.16 12.48
N SER A 71 0.26 -9.24 11.71
CA SER A 71 0.18 -9.18 10.25
C SER A 71 -1.08 -8.42 9.77
N ILE A 72 -2.23 -8.64 10.42
CA ILE A 72 -3.47 -7.92 10.12
C ILE A 72 -3.31 -6.41 10.43
N PHE A 73 -2.64 -6.07 11.52
CA PHE A 73 -2.34 -4.67 11.85
C PHE A 73 -1.51 -3.99 10.77
N LEU A 74 -0.51 -4.69 10.20
CA LEU A 74 0.30 -4.16 9.11
C LEU A 74 -0.53 -3.85 7.86
N VAL A 75 -1.58 -4.63 7.57
CA VAL A 75 -2.47 -4.39 6.41
C VAL A 75 -3.25 -3.08 6.53
N VAL A 76 -3.57 -2.64 7.76
CA VAL A 76 -4.32 -1.39 8.00
C VAL A 76 -3.41 -0.19 8.30
N THR A 77 -2.08 -0.34 8.25
CA THR A 77 -1.13 0.78 8.37
C THR A 77 -1.15 1.68 7.14
N GLY A 78 -0.72 2.92 7.29
CA GLY A 78 -0.75 3.93 6.21
C GLY A 78 -1.90 4.94 6.35
N GLY A 79 -2.68 4.87 7.42
CA GLY A 79 -3.76 5.84 7.71
C GLY A 79 -3.24 7.27 7.83
N GLU A 80 -2.02 7.46 8.32
CA GLU A 80 -1.34 8.76 8.42
C GLU A 80 -1.14 9.43 7.06
N ALA A 81 -0.79 8.67 6.01
CA ALA A 81 -0.72 9.19 4.65
C ALA A 81 -2.10 9.62 4.15
N LEU A 82 -3.14 8.83 4.43
CA LEU A 82 -4.52 9.15 4.11
C LEU A 82 -4.98 10.46 4.78
N TYR A 83 -4.63 10.68 6.05
CA TYR A 83 -4.95 11.92 6.77
C TYR A 83 -4.22 13.13 6.19
N ALA A 84 -2.94 12.98 5.80
CA ALA A 84 -2.20 14.04 5.14
C ALA A 84 -2.87 14.44 3.81
N ASP A 85 -3.28 13.47 3.00
CA ASP A 85 -3.98 13.69 1.73
C ASP A 85 -5.36 14.33 1.92
N MET A 86 -6.08 13.98 2.99
CA MET A 86 -7.36 14.62 3.33
C MET A 86 -7.21 16.11 3.60
N GLY A 87 -6.08 16.55 4.14
CA GLY A 87 -5.75 17.95 4.33
C GLY A 87 -5.56 18.71 3.01
N HIS A 88 -5.07 18.03 1.96
CA HIS A 88 -4.80 18.66 0.66
C HIS A 88 -5.98 18.59 -0.32
N PHE A 89 -6.65 17.45 -0.42
CA PHE A 89 -7.69 17.18 -1.43
C PHE A 89 -9.11 17.29 -0.88
N GLY A 90 -9.25 17.43 0.43
CA GLY A 90 -10.54 17.39 1.12
C GLY A 90 -11.09 15.97 1.31
N ARG A 91 -12.09 15.86 2.19
CA ARG A 91 -12.64 14.57 2.62
C ARG A 91 -13.42 13.82 1.52
N ARG A 92 -14.22 14.54 0.73
CA ARG A 92 -15.17 13.92 -0.23
C ARG A 92 -14.47 13.06 -1.32
N PRO A 93 -13.46 13.55 -2.06
CA PRO A 93 -12.80 12.74 -3.09
C PRO A 93 -12.16 11.48 -2.53
N ILE A 94 -11.56 11.58 -1.34
CA ILE A 94 -10.90 10.44 -0.69
C ILE A 94 -11.91 9.39 -0.25
N VAL A 95 -13.02 9.81 0.37
CA VAL A 95 -14.09 8.89 0.78
C VAL A 95 -14.70 8.18 -0.43
N LEU A 96 -14.96 8.90 -1.52
CA LEU A 96 -15.49 8.31 -2.76
C LEU A 96 -14.51 7.31 -3.38
N GLY A 97 -13.23 7.67 -3.49
CA GLY A 97 -12.20 6.76 -4.01
C GLY A 97 -12.03 5.52 -3.15
N TRP A 98 -12.01 5.69 -1.83
CA TRP A 98 -11.86 4.60 -0.89
C TRP A 98 -13.04 3.60 -0.95
N TYR A 99 -14.26 4.07 -0.72
CA TYR A 99 -15.44 3.19 -0.69
C TYR A 99 -15.90 2.74 -2.07
N GLY A 100 -15.70 3.57 -3.11
CA GLY A 100 -16.13 3.22 -4.48
C GLY A 100 -15.19 2.28 -5.20
N MET A 101 -13.90 2.28 -4.88
CA MET A 101 -12.91 1.51 -5.64
C MET A 101 -11.93 0.74 -4.76
N VAL A 102 -11.21 1.41 -3.87
CA VAL A 102 -10.08 0.80 -3.15
C VAL A 102 -10.55 -0.33 -2.24
N LEU A 103 -11.48 -0.05 -1.34
CA LEU A 103 -12.00 -1.03 -0.38
C LEU A 103 -12.66 -2.25 -1.06
N PRO A 104 -13.57 -2.09 -2.04
CA PRO A 104 -14.14 -3.24 -2.74
C PRO A 104 -13.08 -4.09 -3.45
N SER A 105 -12.11 -3.45 -4.11
CA SER A 105 -11.04 -4.15 -4.81
C SER A 105 -10.14 -4.96 -3.87
N LEU A 106 -9.80 -4.38 -2.70
CA LEU A 106 -9.03 -5.07 -1.67
C LEU A 106 -9.79 -6.24 -1.06
N LEU A 107 -11.06 -6.07 -0.74
CA LEU A 107 -11.89 -7.15 -0.19
C LEU A 107 -12.01 -8.31 -1.18
N LEU A 108 -12.30 -8.03 -2.45
CA LEU A 108 -12.34 -9.05 -3.49
C LEU A 108 -11.00 -9.76 -3.63
N ASN A 109 -9.89 -9.01 -3.61
CA ASN A 109 -8.55 -9.59 -3.70
C ASN A 109 -8.24 -10.50 -2.51
N TYR A 110 -8.51 -10.08 -1.27
CA TYR A 110 -8.23 -10.91 -0.09
C TYR A 110 -9.10 -12.17 -0.03
N TRP A 111 -10.39 -12.05 -0.34
CA TRP A 111 -11.26 -13.23 -0.44
C TRP A 111 -10.84 -14.14 -1.60
N GLY A 112 -10.42 -13.57 -2.72
CA GLY A 112 -9.87 -14.34 -3.85
C GLY A 112 -8.61 -15.12 -3.47
N GLN A 113 -7.69 -14.49 -2.75
CA GLN A 113 -6.50 -15.18 -2.22
C GLN A 113 -6.88 -16.30 -1.27
N GLY A 114 -7.83 -16.07 -0.38
CA GLY A 114 -8.36 -17.10 0.52
C GLY A 114 -9.04 -18.25 -0.25
N ALA A 115 -9.83 -17.94 -1.28
CA ALA A 115 -10.47 -18.91 -2.14
C ALA A 115 -9.46 -19.78 -2.89
N PHE A 116 -8.40 -19.17 -3.43
CA PHE A 116 -7.30 -19.87 -4.09
C PHE A 116 -6.58 -20.83 -3.14
N LEU A 117 -6.27 -20.40 -1.91
CA LEU A 117 -5.58 -21.20 -0.92
C LEU A 117 -6.39 -22.41 -0.42
N ILE A 118 -7.73 -22.38 -0.50
CA ILE A 118 -8.55 -23.56 -0.18
C ILE A 118 -8.23 -24.73 -1.15
N GLY A 119 -7.97 -24.42 -2.41
CA GLY A 119 -7.60 -25.42 -3.41
C GLY A 119 -6.09 -25.72 -3.50
N HIS A 120 -5.23 -24.79 -3.03
CA HIS A 120 -3.78 -24.85 -3.19
C HIS A 120 -3.06 -24.48 -1.86
N PRO A 121 -3.17 -25.29 -0.82
CA PRO A 121 -2.61 -24.97 0.50
C PRO A 121 -1.07 -24.91 0.52
N GLU A 122 -0.41 -25.46 -0.48
CA GLU A 122 1.06 -25.43 -0.64
C GLU A 122 1.60 -24.07 -1.11
N ASP A 123 0.76 -23.22 -1.71
CA ASP A 123 1.18 -21.95 -2.33
C ASP A 123 1.16 -20.74 -1.35
N VAL A 124 1.25 -20.96 -0.05
CA VAL A 124 1.15 -19.91 1.01
C VAL A 124 2.16 -18.78 0.83
N HIS A 125 3.37 -19.05 0.32
CA HIS A 125 4.45 -18.06 0.27
C HIS A 125 4.33 -17.03 -0.87
N SER A 126 3.51 -17.27 -1.90
CA SER A 126 3.41 -16.39 -3.07
C SER A 126 2.01 -16.37 -3.69
N VAL A 127 0.99 -16.36 -2.84
CA VAL A 127 -0.42 -16.51 -3.22
C VAL A 127 -0.83 -15.60 -4.37
N PHE A 128 -0.54 -14.30 -4.25
CA PHE A 128 -0.99 -13.32 -5.24
C PHE A 128 -0.49 -13.62 -6.66
N PHE A 129 0.79 -13.92 -6.83
CA PHE A 129 1.34 -14.19 -8.16
C PHE A 129 0.97 -15.57 -8.69
N ARG A 130 0.67 -16.53 -7.81
CA ARG A 130 0.18 -17.85 -8.18
C ARG A 130 -1.27 -17.84 -8.69
N MET A 131 -2.09 -16.90 -8.21
CA MET A 131 -3.45 -16.67 -8.71
C MET A 131 -3.48 -16.16 -10.14
N VAL A 132 -2.38 -15.57 -10.64
CA VAL A 132 -2.33 -14.96 -11.96
C VAL A 132 -2.09 -16.04 -13.03
N PRO A 133 -2.90 -16.12 -14.10
CA PRO A 133 -2.62 -17.01 -15.23
C PRO A 133 -1.24 -16.74 -15.81
N GLY A 134 -0.50 -17.78 -16.17
CA GLY A 134 0.89 -17.66 -16.62
C GLY A 134 1.10 -16.67 -17.78
N SER A 135 0.13 -16.56 -18.70
CA SER A 135 0.16 -15.59 -19.80
C SER A 135 0.06 -14.12 -19.36
N LEU A 136 -0.57 -13.85 -18.21
CA LEU A 136 -0.75 -12.51 -17.66
C LEU A 136 0.25 -12.18 -16.54
N LEU A 137 1.11 -13.12 -16.15
CA LEU A 137 2.03 -12.93 -15.04
C LEU A 137 2.96 -11.73 -15.26
N LEU A 138 3.61 -11.65 -16.42
CA LEU A 138 4.52 -10.55 -16.72
C LEU A 138 3.83 -9.18 -16.74
N PRO A 139 2.71 -8.96 -17.44
CA PRO A 139 1.95 -7.71 -17.35
C PRO A 139 1.55 -7.34 -15.92
N VAL A 140 1.09 -8.30 -15.11
CA VAL A 140 0.68 -8.04 -13.72
C VAL A 140 1.88 -7.68 -12.86
N VAL A 141 3.04 -8.32 -13.03
CA VAL A 141 4.28 -7.96 -12.30
C VAL A 141 4.73 -6.54 -12.64
N VAL A 142 4.68 -6.15 -13.92
CA VAL A 142 5.01 -4.78 -14.34
C VAL A 142 4.03 -3.77 -13.71
N LEU A 143 2.73 -4.06 -13.76
CA LEU A 143 1.70 -3.21 -13.17
C LEU A 143 1.86 -3.11 -11.64
N ALA A 144 2.13 -4.22 -10.96
CA ALA A 144 2.41 -4.25 -9.52
C ALA A 144 3.64 -3.40 -9.16
N THR A 145 4.70 -3.47 -9.99
CA THR A 145 5.90 -2.65 -9.81
C THR A 145 5.57 -1.17 -9.95
N CYS A 146 4.80 -0.78 -10.96
CA CYS A 146 4.32 0.59 -11.12
C CYS A 146 3.48 1.05 -9.92
N ALA A 147 2.54 0.24 -9.46
CA ALA A 147 1.71 0.53 -8.30
C ALA A 147 2.57 0.71 -7.02
N THR A 148 3.57 -0.14 -6.82
CA THR A 148 4.51 -0.04 -5.68
C THR A 148 5.34 1.25 -5.74
N VAL A 149 5.80 1.64 -6.92
CA VAL A 149 6.50 2.92 -7.11
C VAL A 149 5.59 4.10 -6.76
N ILE A 150 4.34 4.08 -7.20
CA ILE A 150 3.34 5.12 -6.89
C ILE A 150 3.06 5.17 -5.40
N ALA A 151 2.82 4.03 -4.75
CA ALA A 151 2.59 3.95 -3.31
C ALA A 151 3.78 4.49 -2.51
N SER A 152 5.01 4.14 -2.91
CA SER A 152 6.23 4.66 -2.29
C SER A 152 6.33 6.18 -2.41
N GLN A 153 5.95 6.75 -3.56
CA GLN A 153 5.92 8.19 -3.77
C GLN A 153 4.89 8.88 -2.86
N ALA A 154 3.70 8.30 -2.72
CA ALA A 154 2.66 8.82 -1.84
C ALA A 154 3.12 8.84 -0.37
N LEU A 155 3.73 7.75 0.10
CA LEU A 155 4.29 7.68 1.46
C LEU A 155 5.38 8.72 1.71
N ILE A 156 6.34 8.86 0.80
CA ILE A 156 7.44 9.84 0.94
C ILE A 156 6.87 11.27 1.00
N THR A 157 5.91 11.59 0.13
CA THR A 157 5.25 12.89 0.11
C THR A 157 4.45 13.14 1.39
N GLY A 158 3.75 12.11 1.90
CA GLY A 158 3.02 12.14 3.16
C GLY A 158 3.95 12.47 4.34
N VAL A 159 5.12 11.81 4.43
CA VAL A 159 6.12 12.08 5.47
C VAL A 159 6.65 13.51 5.39
N PHE A 160 6.90 14.04 4.18
CA PHE A 160 7.32 15.44 4.05
C PHE A 160 6.24 16.41 4.53
N SER A 161 4.97 16.15 4.20
CA SER A 161 3.84 16.98 4.64
C SER A 161 3.67 16.94 6.15
N LEU A 162 3.73 15.76 6.77
CA LEU A 162 3.67 15.61 8.22
C LEU A 162 4.86 16.29 8.92
N THR A 163 6.06 16.15 8.36
CA THR A 163 7.26 16.85 8.87
C THR A 163 7.10 18.36 8.84
N ALA A 164 6.57 18.90 7.72
CA ALA A 164 6.34 20.33 7.61
C ALA A 164 5.28 20.83 8.60
N GLN A 165 4.24 20.05 8.86
CA GLN A 165 3.25 20.35 9.90
C GLN A 165 3.85 20.30 11.30
N ALA A 166 4.67 19.31 11.61
CA ALA A 166 5.34 19.17 12.89
C ALA A 166 6.29 20.35 13.17
N VAL A 167 7.00 20.86 12.16
CA VAL A 167 7.82 22.08 12.27
C VAL A 167 6.95 23.31 12.50
N LYS A 168 5.81 23.44 11.82
CA LYS A 168 4.88 24.58 12.01
C LYS A 168 4.24 24.60 13.39
N LEU A 169 4.08 23.42 14.02
CA LEU A 169 3.52 23.24 15.37
C LEU A 169 4.59 23.25 16.47
N ASP A 170 5.85 23.59 16.13
CA ASP A 170 7.00 23.62 17.04
C ASP A 170 7.33 22.26 17.71
N TYR A 171 6.84 21.13 17.16
CA TYR A 171 7.23 19.78 17.60
C TYR A 171 8.61 19.36 17.08
N LEU A 172 9.07 19.95 15.99
CA LEU A 172 10.40 19.70 15.41
C LEU A 172 11.15 21.03 15.25
N PRO A 173 12.49 21.00 15.36
CA PRO A 173 13.31 22.19 15.12
C PRO A 173 13.12 22.68 13.68
N ARG A 174 13.41 23.95 13.45
CA ARG A 174 13.33 24.56 12.12
C ARG A 174 14.34 23.90 11.16
N ILE A 175 13.82 23.09 10.25
CA ILE A 175 14.57 22.45 9.18
C ILE A 175 14.26 23.08 7.83
N LYS A 176 15.18 22.93 6.87
CA LYS A 176 14.99 23.49 5.54
C LYS A 176 13.88 22.77 4.79
N ILE A 177 12.81 23.49 4.45
CA ILE A 177 11.68 23.01 3.67
C ILE A 177 11.73 23.71 2.32
N LEU A 178 11.70 22.96 1.22
CA LEU A 178 11.71 23.47 -0.13
C LEU A 178 10.36 23.19 -0.80
N HIS A 179 9.78 24.19 -1.41
CA HIS A 179 8.57 24.02 -2.24
C HIS A 179 9.02 23.72 -3.68
N THR A 180 8.61 22.59 -4.22
CA THR A 180 9.02 22.11 -5.55
C THR A 180 8.07 22.54 -6.67
N SER A 181 6.91 23.14 -6.33
CA SER A 181 5.95 23.71 -7.29
C SER A 181 5.47 25.07 -6.82
N GLN A 182 5.33 26.02 -7.76
CA GLN A 182 4.70 27.33 -7.51
C GLN A 182 3.18 27.29 -7.64
N SER A 183 2.62 26.26 -8.29
CA SER A 183 1.19 26.14 -8.58
C SER A 183 0.44 25.17 -7.66
N GLN A 184 1.15 24.35 -6.91
CA GLN A 184 0.56 23.38 -5.97
C GLN A 184 1.23 23.52 -4.61
N GLU A 185 0.54 24.12 -3.66
CA GLU A 185 1.03 24.37 -2.29
C GLU A 185 1.42 23.10 -1.52
N GLY A 186 0.98 21.90 -1.99
CA GLY A 186 1.25 20.61 -1.37
C GLY A 186 2.56 19.92 -1.76
N GLN A 187 3.30 20.42 -2.76
CA GLN A 187 4.55 19.80 -3.19
C GLN A 187 5.74 20.30 -2.38
N ILE A 188 6.01 19.61 -1.29
CA ILE A 188 7.06 19.93 -0.33
C ILE A 188 8.19 18.91 -0.46
N TYR A 189 9.44 19.37 -0.37
CA TYR A 189 10.64 18.56 -0.30
C TYR A 189 11.46 18.92 0.94
N VAL A 190 11.77 17.94 1.77
CA VAL A 190 12.56 18.09 2.98
C VAL A 190 13.85 17.28 2.85
N PRO A 191 14.99 17.93 2.49
CA PRO A 191 16.24 17.24 2.16
C PRO A 191 16.72 16.29 3.26
N LEU A 192 16.72 16.76 4.52
CA LEU A 192 17.18 15.98 5.66
C LEU A 192 16.37 14.69 5.80
N VAL A 193 15.04 14.79 5.76
CA VAL A 193 14.13 13.64 5.91
C VAL A 193 14.28 12.69 4.73
N ASN A 194 14.43 13.23 3.50
CA ASN A 194 14.64 12.42 2.31
C ASN A 194 15.88 11.52 2.43
N TRP A 195 17.02 12.08 2.86
CA TRP A 195 18.25 11.32 3.03
C TRP A 195 18.18 10.31 4.17
N LEU A 196 17.56 10.70 5.30
CA LEU A 196 17.35 9.79 6.43
C LEU A 196 16.48 8.59 6.05
N LEU A 197 15.37 8.84 5.37
CA LEU A 197 14.49 7.77 4.87
C LEU A 197 15.22 6.88 3.86
N MET A 198 15.98 7.47 2.94
CA MET A 198 16.73 6.68 1.96
C MET A 198 17.72 5.75 2.65
N VAL A 199 18.52 6.26 3.58
CA VAL A 199 19.50 5.46 4.32
C VAL A 199 18.82 4.38 5.15
N ALA A 200 17.73 4.71 5.85
CA ALA A 200 16.96 3.74 6.63
C ALA A 200 16.37 2.62 5.75
N CYS A 201 15.72 2.98 4.63
CA CYS A 201 15.14 1.99 3.71
C CYS A 201 16.21 1.10 3.07
N VAL A 202 17.33 1.68 2.62
CA VAL A 202 18.45 0.90 2.06
C VAL A 202 19.06 0.01 3.12
N GLY A 203 19.24 0.52 4.35
CA GLY A 203 19.74 -0.25 5.48
C GLY A 203 18.86 -1.45 5.83
N LEU A 204 17.52 -1.26 5.85
CA LEU A 204 16.57 -2.36 6.05
C LEU A 204 16.68 -3.42 4.95
N VAL A 205 16.70 -3.01 3.69
CA VAL A 205 16.80 -3.95 2.55
C VAL A 205 18.10 -4.75 2.60
N LEU A 206 19.22 -4.10 2.94
CA LEU A 206 20.52 -4.79 3.04
C LEU A 206 20.62 -5.69 4.28
N GLY A 207 19.97 -5.28 5.39
CA GLY A 207 20.00 -6.03 6.65
C GLY A 207 19.14 -7.29 6.60
N PHE A 208 17.92 -7.18 6.11
CA PHE A 208 16.97 -8.30 6.11
C PHE A 208 17.04 -9.17 4.85
N ARG A 209 17.45 -8.63 3.70
CA ARG A 209 17.64 -9.33 2.41
C ARG A 209 16.43 -10.10 1.87
N SER A 210 15.40 -10.32 2.66
CA SER A 210 14.17 -11.03 2.30
C SER A 210 12.98 -10.32 2.93
N SER A 211 11.89 -10.17 2.16
CA SER A 211 10.65 -9.58 2.67
C SER A 211 9.94 -10.44 3.72
N SER A 212 10.27 -11.73 3.80
CA SER A 212 9.75 -12.63 4.85
C SER A 212 10.42 -12.42 6.21
N ASN A 213 11.50 -11.67 6.28
CA ASN A 213 12.25 -11.37 7.51
C ASN A 213 11.99 -9.94 8.02
N LEU A 214 11.23 -9.14 7.28
CA LEU A 214 10.76 -7.80 7.64
C LEU A 214 9.44 -7.88 8.39
#